data_00f800684f902ee14e218b077f21bedb
#
_entry.id   00f800684f902ee14e218b077f21bedb
#
_cell.length_a   1.000
_cell.length_b   1.000
_cell.length_c   1.000
_cell.angle_alpha   90.00
_cell.angle_beta   90.00
_cell.angle_gamma   90.00
#
_symmetry.space_group_name_H-M   'P 1'
#
loop_
_entity.id
_entity.type
_entity.pdbx_description
1 polymer ?
#
loop_
_entity_poly.entity_id
_entity_poly.type
_entity_poly.pdbx_seq_one_letter_code
_entity_poly.pdbx_strand_id
1 'polypeptide(L)'
;SLVCKSGKNFNRKFDKVYIFSPSLATTKDDRLKSIPHEQRYPELTYDALEGVYNEIEGTGERILLLIDDCVNDVKKNVGVEKLLAKIAMNRRHICGSDEDGEGAGVSVWMTTQVFNKLPRAIRACADYHIIFKTTNKKELETLFEEVITTDKELFAEMIKYVFSGKYDFLLIDMNQNSNKMYYKNLNKQLVFPELDDEEMVINSLKTD
;
A
#
# COMPACT_ATOMS: atom_id res chain seq x y z
N SER A 1 -5.38 0.52 16.86
CA SER A 1 -4.78 -0.13 15.69
C SER A 1 -5.88 -0.54 14.71
N LEU A 2 -5.66 -0.34 13.41
CA LEU A 2 -6.61 -0.72 12.35
C LEU A 2 -6.74 -2.25 12.22
N VAL A 3 -5.72 -2.99 12.61
CA VAL A 3 -5.56 -4.43 12.35
C VAL A 3 -5.93 -5.30 13.57
N CYS A 4 -5.81 -4.75 14.77
CA CYS A 4 -6.06 -5.52 16.00
C CYS A 4 -7.56 -5.64 16.31
N LYS A 5 -7.93 -6.67 17.11
CA LYS A 5 -9.33 -6.96 17.52
C LYS A 5 -10.10 -5.75 18.05
N SER A 6 -9.42 -4.71 18.54
CA SER A 6 -10.02 -3.45 19.00
C SER A 6 -10.29 -2.43 17.89
N GLY A 7 -9.76 -2.66 16.67
CA GLY A 7 -9.97 -1.78 15.53
C GLY A 7 -11.35 -1.98 14.92
N LYS A 8 -12.18 -0.95 14.91
CA LYS A 8 -13.57 -1.04 14.42
C LYS A 8 -13.66 -1.36 12.93
N ASN A 9 -12.67 -0.93 12.11
CA ASN A 9 -12.75 -1.01 10.65
C ASN A 9 -12.31 -2.36 10.07
N PHE A 10 -11.34 -3.05 10.70
CA PHE A 10 -10.76 -4.29 10.19
C PHE A 10 -10.85 -5.46 11.17
N ASN A 11 -11.70 -5.34 12.19
CA ASN A 11 -11.92 -6.41 13.15
C ASN A 11 -12.53 -7.63 12.44
N ARG A 12 -11.88 -8.79 12.56
CA ARG A 12 -12.30 -10.06 11.96
C ARG A 12 -12.38 -10.05 10.41
N LYS A 13 -11.64 -9.15 9.74
CA LYS A 13 -11.55 -9.14 8.28
C LYS A 13 -10.52 -10.15 7.74
N PHE A 14 -9.57 -10.53 8.58
CA PHE A 14 -8.51 -11.47 8.25
C PHE A 14 -8.59 -12.67 9.19
N ASP A 15 -8.37 -13.83 8.64
CA ASP A 15 -8.34 -15.10 9.39
C ASP A 15 -6.96 -15.27 10.04
N LYS A 16 -5.87 -14.90 9.32
CA LYS A 16 -4.50 -14.83 9.84
C LYS A 16 -3.81 -13.50 9.50
N VAL A 17 -2.87 -13.12 10.35
CA VAL A 17 -2.04 -11.90 10.18
C VAL A 17 -0.59 -12.28 10.38
N TYR A 18 0.23 -12.12 9.35
CA TYR A 18 1.69 -12.25 9.44
C TYR A 18 2.31 -10.86 9.46
N ILE A 19 3.26 -10.63 10.38
CA ILE A 19 3.95 -9.35 10.50
C ILE A 19 5.45 -9.53 10.39
N PHE A 20 6.05 -8.76 9.50
CA PHE A 20 7.49 -8.58 9.36
C PHE A 20 7.84 -7.16 9.78
N SER A 21 8.59 -6.98 10.85
CA SER A 21 9.01 -5.67 11.32
C SER A 21 10.23 -5.74 12.25
N PRO A 22 11.30 -4.99 11.98
CA PRO A 22 12.44 -4.90 12.88
C PRO A 22 12.08 -4.28 14.24
N SER A 23 10.97 -3.53 14.33
CA SER A 23 10.51 -2.94 15.59
C SER A 23 9.92 -3.97 16.56
N LEU A 24 9.61 -5.19 16.13
CA LEU A 24 9.06 -6.25 17.02
C LEU A 24 9.96 -6.56 18.21
N ALA A 25 11.28 -6.48 18.04
CA ALA A 25 12.25 -6.73 19.11
C ALA A 25 12.22 -5.67 20.23
N THR A 26 11.76 -4.45 19.92
CA THR A 26 11.80 -3.29 20.82
C THR A 26 10.42 -2.79 21.25
N THR A 27 9.38 -3.21 20.53
CA THR A 27 8.00 -2.74 20.77
C THR A 27 7.42 -3.40 22.03
N LYS A 28 7.04 -2.58 22.99
CA LYS A 28 6.25 -2.98 24.18
C LYS A 28 4.74 -2.89 23.92
N ASP A 29 4.30 -2.80 22.65
CA ASP A 29 2.91 -2.57 22.30
C ASP A 29 2.07 -3.84 22.51
N ASP A 30 1.21 -3.79 23.51
CA ASP A 30 0.29 -4.88 23.85
C ASP A 30 -0.67 -5.24 22.72
N ARG A 31 -0.88 -4.32 21.77
CA ARG A 31 -1.76 -4.54 20.61
C ARG A 31 -1.24 -5.62 19.66
N LEU A 32 0.08 -5.83 19.61
CA LEU A 32 0.69 -6.90 18.81
C LEU A 32 0.61 -8.27 19.48
N LYS A 33 0.32 -8.32 20.80
CA LYS A 33 0.18 -9.59 21.53
C LYS A 33 -0.98 -10.45 21.04
N SER A 34 -1.93 -9.87 20.33
CA SER A 34 -3.04 -10.62 19.71
C SER A 34 -2.65 -11.41 18.47
N ILE A 35 -1.49 -11.14 17.86
CA ILE A 35 -0.93 -11.91 16.76
C ILE A 35 -0.10 -13.05 17.38
N PRO A 36 -0.29 -14.33 16.99
CA PRO A 36 0.51 -15.43 17.47
C PRO A 36 2.01 -15.22 17.27
N HIS A 37 2.84 -15.77 18.16
CA HIS A 37 4.29 -15.56 18.10
C HIS A 37 4.92 -16.08 16.80
N GLU A 38 4.43 -17.22 16.31
CA GLU A 38 4.83 -17.88 15.07
C GLU A 38 4.49 -17.07 13.80
N GLN A 39 3.64 -16.06 13.91
CA GLN A 39 3.27 -15.15 12.83
C GLN A 39 4.01 -13.80 12.90
N ARG A 40 5.03 -13.69 13.79
CA ARG A 40 5.80 -12.46 13.98
C ARG A 40 7.25 -12.68 13.60
N TYR A 41 7.74 -11.94 12.62
CA TYR A 41 9.09 -12.06 12.08
C TYR A 41 9.84 -10.73 12.30
N PRO A 42 10.93 -10.70 13.06
CA PRO A 42 11.72 -9.49 13.29
C PRO A 42 12.52 -9.05 12.06
N GLU A 43 12.68 -9.94 11.07
CA GLU A 43 13.41 -9.70 9.83
C GLU A 43 12.64 -10.27 8.63
N LEU A 44 12.73 -9.59 7.48
CA LEU A 44 12.17 -10.06 6.22
C LEU A 44 13.25 -10.84 5.45
N THR A 45 13.36 -12.14 5.74
CA THR A 45 14.25 -13.05 5.03
C THR A 45 13.50 -13.83 3.94
N TYR A 46 14.25 -14.39 2.97
CA TYR A 46 13.65 -15.23 1.92
C TYR A 46 12.98 -16.46 2.52
N ASP A 47 13.66 -17.19 3.41
CA ASP A 47 13.15 -18.42 4.00
C ASP A 47 11.88 -18.19 4.83
N ALA A 48 11.83 -17.09 5.60
CA ALA A 48 10.65 -16.74 6.37
C ALA A 48 9.47 -16.35 5.47
N LEU A 49 9.71 -15.58 4.42
CA LEU A 49 8.67 -15.19 3.47
C LEU A 49 8.18 -16.37 2.62
N GLU A 50 9.08 -17.27 2.21
CA GLU A 50 8.75 -18.51 1.51
C GLU A 50 7.98 -19.47 2.41
N GLY A 51 8.36 -19.59 3.69
CA GLY A 51 7.61 -20.36 4.68
C GLY A 51 6.16 -19.88 4.80
N VAL A 52 5.95 -18.56 4.92
CA VAL A 52 4.61 -17.96 4.95
C VAL A 52 3.87 -18.22 3.63
N TYR A 53 4.54 -18.04 2.47
CA TYR A 53 3.92 -18.31 1.17
C TYR A 53 3.41 -19.74 1.07
N ASN A 54 4.23 -20.73 1.44
CA ASN A 54 3.86 -22.15 1.41
C ASN A 54 2.75 -22.50 2.40
N GLU A 55 2.71 -21.83 3.57
CA GLU A 55 1.66 -22.03 4.58
C GLU A 55 0.30 -21.54 4.13
N ILE A 56 0.24 -20.42 3.38
CA ILE A 56 -1.02 -19.77 2.98
C ILE A 56 -1.55 -20.25 1.63
N GLU A 57 -0.72 -20.92 0.81
CA GLU A 57 -1.10 -21.38 -0.52
C GLU A 57 -2.25 -22.40 -0.46
N GLY A 58 -3.36 -22.10 -1.13
CA GLY A 58 -4.52 -22.99 -1.22
C GLY A 58 -5.37 -23.16 0.05
N THR A 59 -5.17 -22.33 1.08
CA THR A 59 -5.86 -22.47 2.38
C THR A 59 -7.33 -22.04 2.37
N GLY A 60 -7.79 -21.27 1.38
CA GLY A 60 -9.11 -20.64 1.39
C GLY A 60 -9.25 -19.49 2.41
N GLU A 61 -8.16 -19.04 3.06
CA GLU A 61 -8.19 -18.05 4.12
C GLU A 61 -7.94 -16.61 3.60
N ARG A 62 -8.43 -15.63 4.35
CA ARG A 62 -8.13 -14.20 4.13
C ARG A 62 -6.92 -13.82 4.97
N ILE A 63 -5.82 -13.55 4.32
CA ILE A 63 -4.53 -13.32 4.96
C ILE A 63 -4.19 -11.82 4.90
N LEU A 64 -3.67 -11.27 6.00
CA LEU A 64 -2.95 -10.01 6.01
C LEU A 64 -1.46 -10.26 6.15
N LEU A 65 -0.69 -9.82 5.16
CA LEU A 65 0.77 -9.74 5.22
C LEU A 65 1.16 -8.27 5.49
N LEU A 66 1.59 -7.99 6.71
CA LEU A 66 2.03 -6.66 7.13
C LEU A 66 3.55 -6.59 7.13
N ILE A 67 4.12 -5.73 6.30
CA ILE A 67 5.56 -5.52 6.15
C ILE A 67 5.87 -4.08 6.56
N ASP A 68 6.49 -3.93 7.73
CA ASP A 68 6.73 -2.65 8.34
C ASP A 68 8.23 -2.32 8.34
N ASP A 69 8.58 -1.27 7.60
CA ASP A 69 9.95 -0.71 7.46
C ASP A 69 11.05 -1.71 7.03
N CYS A 70 10.69 -2.75 6.26
CA CYS A 70 11.62 -3.78 5.76
C CYS A 70 12.19 -3.46 4.35
N VAL A 71 12.12 -2.23 3.88
CA VAL A 71 12.56 -1.88 2.52
C VAL A 71 14.04 -2.17 2.24
N ASN A 72 14.88 -2.11 3.27
CA ASN A 72 16.29 -2.43 3.14
C ASN A 72 16.52 -3.95 2.93
N ASP A 73 15.70 -4.80 3.54
CA ASP A 73 15.78 -6.25 3.38
C ASP A 73 15.34 -6.66 1.98
N VAL A 74 14.28 -6.04 1.46
CA VAL A 74 13.85 -6.22 0.06
C VAL A 74 14.98 -5.88 -0.91
N LYS A 75 15.68 -4.74 -0.72
CA LYS A 75 16.77 -4.31 -1.61
C LYS A 75 18.03 -5.17 -1.53
N LYS A 76 18.34 -5.69 -0.36
CA LYS A 76 19.55 -6.51 -0.15
C LYS A 76 19.41 -7.92 -0.69
N ASN A 77 18.19 -8.41 -0.84
CA ASN A 77 17.93 -9.80 -1.25
C ASN A 77 16.98 -9.85 -2.45
N VAL A 78 17.54 -10.14 -3.62
CA VAL A 78 16.79 -10.28 -4.88
C VAL A 78 15.73 -11.39 -4.80
N GLY A 79 15.96 -12.44 -4.01
CA GLY A 79 14.98 -13.50 -3.77
C GLY A 79 13.74 -12.97 -3.04
N VAL A 80 13.94 -12.19 -1.98
CA VAL A 80 12.85 -11.51 -1.25
C VAL A 80 12.07 -10.58 -2.17
N GLU A 81 12.77 -9.74 -2.96
CA GLU A 81 12.11 -8.84 -3.91
C GLU A 81 11.23 -9.59 -4.92
N LYS A 82 11.76 -10.65 -5.53
CA LYS A 82 11.03 -11.46 -6.53
C LYS A 82 9.82 -12.17 -5.90
N LEU A 83 10.00 -12.78 -4.72
CA LEU A 83 8.92 -13.49 -4.05
C LEU A 83 7.83 -12.52 -3.58
N LEU A 84 8.20 -11.38 -3.03
CA LEU A 84 7.25 -10.35 -2.62
C LEU A 84 6.48 -9.77 -3.80
N ALA A 85 7.15 -9.52 -4.94
CA ALA A 85 6.49 -9.11 -6.18
C ALA A 85 5.52 -10.20 -6.68
N LYS A 86 5.92 -11.49 -6.64
CA LYS A 86 5.05 -12.62 -6.98
C LYS A 86 3.80 -12.64 -6.10
N ILE A 87 3.96 -12.44 -4.78
CA ILE A 87 2.84 -12.38 -3.83
C ILE A 87 1.92 -11.21 -4.17
N ALA A 88 2.47 -10.01 -4.37
CA ALA A 88 1.69 -8.81 -4.67
C ALA A 88 0.88 -8.94 -5.97
N MET A 89 1.47 -9.53 -7.03
CA MET A 89 0.81 -9.72 -8.33
C MET A 89 -0.29 -10.79 -8.27
N ASN A 90 -0.08 -11.86 -7.51
CA ASN A 90 -0.99 -13.01 -7.47
C ASN A 90 -1.87 -13.06 -6.21
N ARG A 91 -1.91 -11.98 -5.43
CA ARG A 91 -2.53 -11.92 -4.10
C ARG A 91 -3.97 -12.45 -4.02
N ARG A 92 -4.73 -12.35 -5.11
CA ARG A 92 -6.12 -12.81 -5.18
C ARG A 92 -6.27 -14.31 -5.40
N HIS A 93 -5.19 -15.00 -5.79
CA HIS A 93 -5.23 -16.40 -6.20
C HIS A 93 -4.39 -17.31 -5.30
N ILE A 94 -3.49 -16.77 -4.48
CA ILE A 94 -2.56 -17.57 -3.66
C ILE A 94 -3.31 -18.49 -2.70
N CYS A 95 -4.31 -17.96 -1.99
CA CYS A 95 -5.05 -18.74 -1.01
C CYS A 95 -6.11 -19.68 -1.61
N GLY A 96 -6.32 -19.64 -2.93
CA GLY A 96 -7.41 -20.38 -3.57
C GLY A 96 -8.78 -19.72 -3.31
N SER A 97 -9.84 -20.54 -3.34
CA SER A 97 -11.21 -20.14 -2.98
C SER A 97 -11.57 -20.76 -1.64
N ASP A 98 -12.38 -20.10 -0.83
CA ASP A 98 -13.04 -20.72 0.30
C ASP A 98 -14.12 -21.72 -0.17
N GLU A 99 -14.74 -22.45 0.77
CA GLU A 99 -15.77 -23.46 0.47
C GLU A 99 -17.00 -22.85 -0.23
N ASP A 100 -17.26 -21.57 0.00
CA ASP A 100 -18.39 -20.83 -0.59
C ASP A 100 -18.01 -20.10 -1.91
N GLY A 101 -16.76 -20.19 -2.34
CA GLY A 101 -16.24 -19.51 -3.55
C GLY A 101 -16.01 -18.01 -3.34
N GLU A 102 -16.08 -17.51 -2.10
CA GLU A 102 -15.87 -16.11 -1.75
C GLU A 102 -14.42 -15.85 -1.31
N GLY A 103 -13.92 -14.77 -1.73
CA GLY A 103 -12.97 -13.79 -1.19
C GLY A 103 -11.74 -14.22 -0.41
N ALA A 104 -11.23 -15.46 -0.54
CA ALA A 104 -9.91 -15.81 -0.04
C ALA A 104 -8.82 -15.01 -0.76
N GLY A 105 -7.73 -14.71 -0.08
CA GLY A 105 -6.61 -14.03 -0.70
C GLY A 105 -5.70 -13.31 0.29
N VAL A 106 -4.63 -12.73 -0.23
CA VAL A 106 -3.62 -12.01 0.54
C VAL A 106 -3.81 -10.51 0.39
N SER A 107 -4.01 -9.81 1.49
CA SER A 107 -3.84 -8.35 1.55
C SER A 107 -2.41 -8.03 1.98
N VAL A 108 -1.66 -7.34 1.13
CA VAL A 108 -0.30 -6.92 1.44
C VAL A 108 -0.30 -5.46 1.87
N TRP A 109 0.12 -5.18 3.10
CA TRP A 109 0.28 -3.83 3.62
C TRP A 109 1.76 -3.57 3.87
N MET A 110 2.30 -2.56 3.22
CA MET A 110 3.69 -2.16 3.37
C MET A 110 3.80 -0.75 3.91
N THR A 111 4.62 -0.56 4.93
CA THR A 111 5.03 0.77 5.36
C THR A 111 6.49 1.01 5.01
N THR A 112 6.83 2.23 4.63
CA THR A 112 8.20 2.65 4.34
C THR A 112 8.39 4.12 4.64
N GLN A 113 9.57 4.49 5.09
CA GLN A 113 9.96 5.89 5.27
C GLN A 113 10.41 6.53 3.94
N VAL A 114 10.70 5.73 2.91
CA VAL A 114 11.27 6.20 1.65
C VAL A 114 10.60 5.48 0.48
N PHE A 115 9.59 6.14 -0.13
CA PHE A 115 8.77 5.59 -1.20
C PHE A 115 9.58 5.07 -2.39
N ASN A 116 10.51 5.88 -2.91
CA ASN A 116 11.31 5.54 -4.08
C ASN A 116 12.34 4.42 -3.84
N LYS A 117 12.50 3.96 -2.60
CA LYS A 117 13.31 2.79 -2.28
C LYS A 117 12.58 1.47 -2.47
N LEU A 118 11.25 1.45 -2.49
CA LEU A 118 10.52 0.24 -2.87
C LEU A 118 10.76 -0.08 -4.34
N PRO A 119 10.92 -1.35 -4.72
CA PRO A 119 11.00 -1.76 -6.12
C PRO A 119 9.76 -1.31 -6.91
N ARG A 120 9.97 -0.82 -8.14
CA ARG A 120 8.89 -0.31 -8.99
C ARG A 120 7.78 -1.35 -9.21
N ALA A 121 8.15 -2.62 -9.40
CA ALA A 121 7.18 -3.69 -9.59
C ALA A 121 6.19 -3.82 -8.42
N ILE A 122 6.66 -3.62 -7.18
CA ILE A 122 5.81 -3.66 -5.99
C ILE A 122 4.93 -2.40 -5.90
N ARG A 123 5.50 -1.21 -6.17
CA ARG A 123 4.73 0.05 -6.16
C ARG A 123 3.60 0.04 -7.20
N ALA A 124 3.89 -0.48 -8.40
CA ALA A 124 2.92 -0.57 -9.50
C ALA A 124 1.76 -1.54 -9.23
N CYS A 125 1.91 -2.48 -8.30
CA CYS A 125 0.87 -3.42 -7.91
C CYS A 125 -0.04 -2.92 -6.78
N ALA A 126 0.24 -1.73 -6.22
CA ALA A 126 -0.54 -1.23 -5.10
C ALA A 126 -1.91 -0.71 -5.57
N ASP A 127 -2.97 -1.18 -4.91
CA ASP A 127 -4.33 -0.65 -5.13
C ASP A 127 -4.53 0.69 -4.41
N TYR A 128 -3.78 0.93 -3.32
CA TYR A 128 -3.89 2.13 -2.50
C TYR A 128 -2.52 2.66 -2.11
N HIS A 129 -2.34 3.97 -2.20
CA HIS A 129 -1.19 4.66 -1.63
C HIS A 129 -1.64 5.59 -0.51
N ILE A 130 -1.02 5.49 0.66
CA ILE A 130 -1.22 6.40 1.78
C ILE A 130 0.07 7.17 1.98
N ILE A 131 0.06 8.45 1.63
CA ILE A 131 1.22 9.32 1.63
C ILE A 131 1.12 10.32 2.76
N PHE A 132 2.05 10.26 3.70
CA PHE A 132 2.21 11.26 4.74
C PHE A 132 3.05 12.44 4.25
N LYS A 133 2.96 13.57 4.95
CA LYS A 133 3.68 14.78 4.60
C LYS A 133 5.18 14.52 4.47
N THR A 134 5.73 14.78 3.29
CA THR A 134 7.16 14.75 3.02
C THR A 134 7.63 16.07 2.41
N THR A 135 8.86 16.46 2.71
CA THR A 135 9.56 17.59 2.08
C THR A 135 10.65 17.12 1.11
N ASN A 136 10.80 15.81 0.95
CA ASN A 136 11.79 15.22 0.06
C ASN A 136 11.34 15.39 -1.40
N LYS A 137 12.00 16.28 -2.13
CA LYS A 137 11.68 16.59 -3.53
C LYS A 137 11.70 15.35 -4.43
N LYS A 138 12.70 14.48 -4.25
CA LYS A 138 12.83 13.27 -5.07
C LYS A 138 11.68 12.29 -4.85
N GLU A 139 11.14 12.21 -3.64
CA GLU A 139 9.96 11.39 -3.35
C GLU A 139 8.71 11.98 -4.00
N LEU A 140 8.53 13.30 -3.90
CA LEU A 140 7.42 13.99 -4.55
C LEU A 140 7.48 13.86 -6.08
N GLU A 141 8.68 13.96 -6.68
CA GLU A 141 8.89 13.71 -8.11
C GLU A 141 8.51 12.27 -8.49
N THR A 142 9.02 11.26 -7.75
CA THR A 142 8.69 9.85 -8.03
C THR A 142 7.19 9.58 -7.87
N LEU A 143 6.57 10.15 -6.84
CA LEU A 143 5.12 10.02 -6.63
C LEU A 143 4.34 10.64 -7.80
N PHE A 144 4.75 11.84 -8.24
CA PHE A 144 4.14 12.54 -9.36
C PHE A 144 4.26 11.73 -10.66
N GLU A 145 5.45 11.23 -10.98
CA GLU A 145 5.71 10.51 -12.22
C GLU A 145 5.04 9.12 -12.29
N GLU A 146 4.88 8.43 -11.14
CA GLU A 146 4.44 7.03 -11.14
C GLU A 146 2.98 6.85 -10.72
N VAL A 147 2.40 7.78 -9.98
CA VAL A 147 1.09 7.57 -9.32
C VAL A 147 0.09 8.69 -9.62
N ILE A 148 0.57 9.92 -9.77
CA ILE A 148 -0.31 11.09 -9.98
C ILE A 148 -0.68 11.20 -11.44
N THR A 149 -1.97 11.40 -11.72
CA THR A 149 -2.52 11.50 -13.08
C THR A 149 -2.95 12.92 -13.44
N THR A 150 -2.76 13.89 -12.53
CA THR A 150 -3.08 15.30 -12.76
C THR A 150 -1.84 16.10 -13.13
N ASP A 151 -2.00 17.36 -13.55
CA ASP A 151 -0.90 18.25 -13.83
C ASP A 151 -0.12 18.67 -12.57
N LYS A 152 1.05 19.26 -12.77
CA LYS A 152 1.99 19.61 -11.69
C LYS A 152 1.49 20.72 -10.79
N GLU A 153 0.74 21.67 -11.34
CA GLU A 153 0.20 22.82 -10.61
C GLU A 153 -0.91 22.37 -9.67
N LEU A 154 -1.83 21.59 -10.20
CA LEU A 154 -2.93 21.02 -9.42
C LEU A 154 -2.42 20.03 -8.35
N PHE A 155 -1.38 19.26 -8.66
CA PHE A 155 -0.72 18.41 -7.66
C PHE A 155 -0.13 19.26 -6.52
N ALA A 156 0.54 20.38 -6.82
CA ALA A 156 1.10 21.25 -5.78
C ALA A 156 0.01 21.87 -4.88
N GLU A 157 -1.11 22.28 -5.45
CA GLU A 157 -2.27 22.77 -4.69
C GLU A 157 -2.90 21.67 -3.82
N MET A 158 -3.06 20.47 -4.37
CA MET A 158 -3.56 19.31 -3.65
C MET A 158 -2.69 19.00 -2.43
N ILE A 159 -1.37 18.93 -2.59
CA ILE A 159 -0.42 18.68 -1.51
C ILE A 159 -0.54 19.74 -0.41
N LYS A 160 -0.62 21.02 -0.79
CA LYS A 160 -0.80 22.13 0.17
C LYS A 160 -2.11 22.01 0.93
N TYR A 161 -3.19 21.67 0.26
CA TYR A 161 -4.51 21.50 0.88
C TYR A 161 -4.55 20.27 1.80
N VAL A 162 -4.06 19.12 1.32
CA VAL A 162 -4.10 17.86 2.07
C VAL A 162 -3.31 17.97 3.35
N PHE A 163 -2.07 18.46 3.30
CA PHE A 163 -1.18 18.48 4.47
C PHE A 163 -1.30 19.75 5.33
N SER A 164 -2.52 20.23 5.53
CA SER A 164 -2.79 21.40 6.38
C SER A 164 -2.73 21.10 7.89
N GLY A 165 -2.98 19.85 8.29
CA GLY A 165 -2.92 19.37 9.68
C GLY A 165 -1.71 18.47 9.96
N LYS A 166 -1.42 18.25 11.25
CA LYS A 166 -0.23 17.49 11.71
C LYS A 166 -0.21 16.03 11.27
N TYR A 167 -1.37 15.39 11.20
CA TYR A 167 -1.53 13.95 10.93
C TYR A 167 -2.31 13.68 9.65
N ASP A 168 -2.47 14.70 8.81
CA ASP A 168 -3.14 14.55 7.53
C ASP A 168 -2.29 13.72 6.57
N PHE A 169 -2.97 12.95 5.72
CA PHE A 169 -2.37 12.16 4.66
C PHE A 169 -3.19 12.22 3.38
N LEU A 170 -2.52 11.99 2.27
CA LEU A 170 -3.14 11.77 0.97
C LEU A 170 -3.37 10.27 0.80
N LEU A 171 -4.62 9.86 0.61
CA LEU A 171 -4.96 8.54 0.12
C LEU A 171 -5.23 8.62 -1.38
N ILE A 172 -4.61 7.72 -2.14
CA ILE A 172 -4.83 7.55 -3.57
C ILE A 172 -5.40 6.14 -3.78
N ASP A 173 -6.62 6.07 -4.31
CA ASP A 173 -7.30 4.82 -4.65
C ASP A 173 -7.15 4.54 -6.14
N MET A 174 -6.22 3.65 -6.50
CA MET A 174 -5.90 3.29 -7.88
C MET A 174 -7.03 2.52 -8.59
N ASN A 175 -8.08 2.11 -7.86
CA ASN A 175 -9.24 1.44 -8.46
C ASN A 175 -10.33 2.43 -8.92
N GLN A 176 -10.18 3.73 -8.64
CA GLN A 176 -11.10 4.77 -9.05
C GLN A 176 -10.66 5.45 -10.35
N ASN A 177 -11.57 6.18 -10.97
CA ASN A 177 -11.25 7.04 -12.10
C ASN A 177 -10.30 8.17 -11.67
N SER A 178 -9.48 8.67 -12.58
CA SER A 178 -8.43 9.66 -12.34
C SER A 178 -8.89 10.93 -11.61
N ASN A 179 -10.13 11.38 -11.85
CA ASN A 179 -10.72 12.56 -11.23
C ASN A 179 -11.33 12.30 -9.83
N LYS A 180 -11.44 11.03 -9.38
CA LYS A 180 -12.09 10.62 -8.13
C LYS A 180 -11.19 9.79 -7.20
N MET A 181 -9.95 9.56 -7.57
CA MET A 181 -9.04 8.66 -6.86
C MET A 181 -8.37 9.28 -5.62
N TYR A 182 -8.42 10.59 -5.45
CA TYR A 182 -7.69 11.30 -4.39
C TYR A 182 -8.57 11.61 -3.18
N TYR A 183 -8.03 11.39 -1.99
CA TYR A 183 -8.73 11.67 -0.74
C TYR A 183 -7.79 12.36 0.26
N LYS A 184 -8.30 13.38 0.95
CA LYS A 184 -7.69 13.84 2.18
C LYS A 184 -8.16 12.94 3.31
N ASN A 185 -7.23 12.25 3.95
CA ASN A 185 -7.51 11.22 4.94
C ASN A 185 -8.35 10.07 4.32
N LEU A 186 -9.24 9.42 5.07
CA LEU A 186 -10.07 8.31 4.58
C LEU A 186 -11.45 8.72 4.06
N ASN A 187 -11.87 9.95 4.30
CA ASN A 187 -13.29 10.32 4.19
C ASN A 187 -13.58 11.57 3.35
N LYS A 188 -12.56 12.33 2.95
CA LYS A 188 -12.77 13.54 2.16
C LYS A 188 -12.22 13.37 0.76
N GLN A 189 -13.10 12.96 -0.16
CA GLN A 189 -12.75 12.86 -1.58
C GLN A 189 -12.46 14.25 -2.15
N LEU A 190 -11.41 14.32 -2.95
CA LEU A 190 -11.03 15.49 -3.73
C LEU A 190 -11.53 15.27 -5.16
N VAL A 191 -12.46 16.11 -5.60
CA VAL A 191 -13.01 16.04 -6.94
C VAL A 191 -12.38 17.17 -7.75
N PHE A 192 -11.75 16.83 -8.85
CA PHE A 192 -11.22 17.81 -9.80
C PHE A 192 -12.25 18.02 -10.90
N PRO A 193 -12.43 19.26 -11.39
CA PRO A 193 -13.25 19.50 -12.56
C PRO A 193 -12.72 18.67 -13.71
N GLU A 194 -13.61 18.01 -14.43
CA GLU A 194 -13.27 17.39 -15.72
C GLU A 194 -12.79 18.52 -16.62
N LEU A 195 -11.58 18.38 -17.17
CA LEU A 195 -11.20 19.23 -18.30
C LEU A 195 -12.15 18.85 -19.43
N ASP A 196 -13.01 19.76 -19.83
CA ASP A 196 -13.88 19.55 -20.97
C ASP A 196 -13.03 19.14 -22.16
N ASP A 197 -13.42 18.04 -22.84
CA ASP A 197 -12.68 17.52 -24.01
C ASP A 197 -12.44 18.61 -25.08
N GLU A 198 -13.25 19.66 -25.10
CA GLU A 198 -13.08 20.82 -25.96
C GLU A 198 -11.84 21.68 -25.62
N GLU A 199 -11.45 21.81 -24.36
CA GLU A 199 -10.22 22.52 -23.97
C GLU A 199 -8.94 21.75 -24.34
N MET A 200 -8.98 20.41 -24.33
CA MET A 200 -7.86 19.58 -24.79
C MET A 200 -7.62 19.71 -26.29
N VAL A 201 -8.67 19.81 -27.09
CA VAL A 201 -8.56 20.01 -28.55
C VAL A 201 -8.01 21.41 -28.89
N ILE A 202 -8.42 22.44 -28.16
CA ILE A 202 -7.95 23.81 -28.40
C ILE A 202 -6.47 23.98 -28.01
N ASN A 203 -5.99 23.33 -26.96
CA ASN A 203 -4.59 23.39 -26.53
C ASN A 203 -3.66 22.57 -27.44
N SER A 204 -4.14 21.48 -28.04
CA SER A 204 -3.37 20.72 -29.02
C SER A 204 -3.21 21.47 -30.37
N LEU A 205 -4.13 22.38 -30.70
CA LEU A 205 -4.08 23.19 -31.93
C LEU A 205 -3.25 24.48 -31.78
N LYS A 206 -2.79 24.84 -30.57
CA LYS A 206 -1.97 26.03 -30.31
C LYS A 206 -0.47 25.75 -30.24
N THR A 207 -0.04 24.52 -30.45
CA THR A 207 1.35 24.08 -30.41
C THR A 207 1.97 23.74 -31.78
N ASP A 208 1.35 24.19 -32.89
CA ASP A 208 1.93 24.17 -34.25
C ASP A 208 2.40 25.57 -34.67
#